data_cba627661b4182fe4408852f9488bd95
#
_entry.id   cba627661b4182fe4408852f9488bd95
#
_cell.length_a   1.000
_cell.length_b   1.000
_cell.length_c   1.000
_cell.angle_alpha   90.00
_cell.angle_beta   90.00
_cell.angle_gamma   90.00
#
_symmetry.space_group_name_H-M   'P 1'
#
loop_
_entity.id
_entity.type
_entity.pdbx_description
1 polymer ?
#
loop_
_entity_poly.entity_id
_entity_poly.type
_entity_poly.pdbx_seq_one_letter_code
_entity_poly.pdbx_strand_id
1 'polypeptide(L)'
;MRKLFALIIAILYISVAYAQPRAVFMGDSIFDSWDSTKHGGHPQFFKNNNFVNCGKSGEVTAQMVARFQRDVIDRNPDCVIICGGTNDIAQNKGYVPNRLIMKNIKTMTKMAEQHNIEVILCTILPAARYPWRPEIEPVKPIRNMNRRIARFAKHHHRKFIDFYTPLATKHGALQTPLSKDGVHP
;
A
#
# COMPACT_ATOMS: atom_id res chain seq x y z
N MET A 1 32.10 -19.42 43.76
CA MET A 1 32.13 -19.36 42.28
C MET A 1 30.77 -19.58 41.60
N ARG A 2 29.71 -20.04 42.29
CA ARG A 2 28.36 -20.30 41.71
C ARG A 2 27.42 -19.07 41.62
N LYS A 3 27.74 -17.94 42.29
CA LYS A 3 26.89 -16.76 42.31
C LYS A 3 27.26 -15.72 41.22
N LEU A 4 28.38 -15.89 40.53
CA LEU A 4 28.81 -14.97 39.47
C LEU A 4 28.23 -15.32 38.08
N PHE A 5 27.80 -16.56 37.87
CA PHE A 5 27.23 -17.02 36.60
C PHE A 5 25.75 -16.65 36.42
N ALA A 6 25.01 -16.39 37.49
CA ALA A 6 23.60 -16.01 37.42
C ALA A 6 23.39 -14.53 37.03
N LEU A 7 24.42 -13.68 37.16
CA LEU A 7 24.32 -12.25 36.89
C LEU A 7 24.58 -11.91 35.40
N ILE A 8 25.21 -12.81 34.66
CA ILE A 8 25.61 -12.58 33.26
C ILE A 8 24.45 -12.93 32.28
N ILE A 9 23.49 -13.73 32.68
CA ILE A 9 22.35 -14.12 31.83
C ILE A 9 21.22 -13.09 31.88
N ALA A 10 21.18 -12.21 32.86
CA ALA A 10 20.15 -11.17 32.98
C ALA A 10 20.40 -9.92 32.14
N ILE A 11 21.55 -9.77 31.48
CA ILE A 11 21.93 -8.55 30.76
C ILE A 11 21.68 -8.62 29.23
N LEU A 12 21.23 -9.76 28.72
CA LEU A 12 21.14 -9.95 27.26
C LEU A 12 19.72 -9.91 26.65
N TYR A 13 18.72 -9.46 27.39
CA TYR A 13 17.39 -9.22 26.84
C TYR A 13 16.87 -7.80 27.18
N ILE A 14 17.67 -6.77 26.91
CA ILE A 14 17.08 -5.50 26.53
C ILE A 14 16.86 -5.59 25.02
N SER A 15 15.89 -6.37 24.60
CA SER A 15 15.22 -6.13 23.34
C SER A 15 14.65 -4.72 23.48
N VAL A 16 15.22 -3.76 22.75
CA VAL A 16 14.53 -2.52 22.48
C VAL A 16 13.25 -2.95 21.78
N ALA A 17 12.18 -3.08 22.55
CA ALA A 17 10.87 -3.31 22.03
C ALA A 17 10.49 -2.04 21.26
N TYR A 18 10.89 -1.96 20.00
CA TYR A 18 10.26 -1.03 19.09
C TYR A 18 8.78 -1.39 19.13
N ALA A 19 7.95 -0.44 19.56
CA ALA A 19 6.53 -0.65 19.59
C ALA A 19 6.10 -1.10 18.17
N GLN A 20 5.52 -2.30 18.12
CA GLN A 20 5.04 -2.90 16.87
C GLN A 20 4.10 -1.92 16.17
N PRO A 21 4.28 -1.62 14.88
CA PRO A 21 3.40 -0.69 14.20
C PRO A 21 1.99 -1.24 14.11
N ARG A 22 0.99 -0.42 14.42
CA ARG A 22 -0.42 -0.80 14.30
C ARG A 22 -0.83 -1.09 12.85
N ALA A 23 -0.26 -0.31 11.90
CA ALA A 23 -0.52 -0.52 10.47
C ALA A 23 0.70 -0.20 9.62
N VAL A 24 0.87 -0.97 8.54
CA VAL A 24 1.81 -0.67 7.46
C VAL A 24 1.00 -0.30 6.22
N PHE A 25 1.33 0.84 5.61
CA PHE A 25 0.76 1.31 4.36
C PHE A 25 1.68 0.89 3.21
N MET A 26 1.29 -0.16 2.49
CA MET A 26 2.04 -0.73 1.38
C MET A 26 1.48 -0.23 0.06
N GLY A 27 2.26 0.57 -0.68
CA GLY A 27 1.77 1.19 -1.90
C GLY A 27 2.85 1.81 -2.79
N ASP A 28 2.39 2.62 -3.71
CA ASP A 28 3.19 3.39 -4.66
C ASP A 28 3.31 4.88 -4.24
N SER A 29 3.44 5.80 -5.22
CA SER A 29 3.56 7.24 -4.99
C SER A 29 2.39 7.85 -4.22
N ILE A 30 1.21 7.25 -4.27
CA ILE A 30 0.04 7.76 -3.55
C ILE A 30 0.29 7.73 -2.04
N PHE A 31 0.80 6.63 -1.51
CA PHE A 31 1.15 6.56 -0.10
C PHE A 31 2.48 7.26 0.22
N ASP A 32 3.49 7.16 -0.66
CA ASP A 32 4.77 7.85 -0.50
C ASP A 32 4.58 9.36 -0.30
N SER A 33 3.74 9.98 -1.14
CA SER A 33 3.42 11.41 -1.05
C SER A 33 2.65 11.77 0.21
N TRP A 34 1.83 10.85 0.73
CA TRP A 34 0.99 11.11 1.90
C TRP A 34 1.80 11.31 3.20
N ASP A 35 2.98 10.72 3.31
CA ASP A 35 3.89 10.91 4.44
C ASP A 35 4.94 12.01 4.20
N SER A 36 4.86 12.73 3.10
CA SER A 36 5.86 13.72 2.69
C SER A 36 5.34 15.15 2.78
N THR A 37 5.88 15.95 3.70
CA THR A 37 5.59 17.40 3.76
C THR A 37 5.95 18.13 2.48
N LYS A 38 6.96 17.66 1.74
CA LYS A 38 7.36 18.21 0.45
C LYS A 38 6.24 18.14 -0.60
N HIS A 39 5.38 17.14 -0.49
CA HIS A 39 4.25 16.93 -1.38
C HIS A 39 2.90 17.32 -0.77
N GLY A 40 2.90 18.03 0.36
CA GLY A 40 1.66 18.43 1.04
C GLY A 40 1.02 17.34 1.90
N GLY A 41 1.75 16.25 2.15
CA GLY A 41 1.26 15.14 2.95
C GLY A 41 1.24 15.41 4.46
N HIS A 42 0.81 14.43 5.20
CA HIS A 42 0.52 14.52 6.64
C HIS A 42 1.35 13.52 7.48
N PRO A 43 2.68 13.70 7.65
CA PRO A 43 3.53 12.75 8.39
C PRO A 43 3.10 12.59 9.85
N GLN A 44 2.50 13.60 10.46
CA GLN A 44 1.99 13.51 11.83
C GLN A 44 0.84 12.49 11.96
N PHE A 45 0.07 12.26 10.89
CA PHE A 45 -0.95 11.21 10.87
C PHE A 45 -0.32 9.83 11.10
N PHE A 46 0.77 9.52 10.45
CA PHE A 46 1.48 8.25 10.62
C PHE A 46 2.10 8.14 12.01
N LYS A 47 2.81 9.18 12.44
CA LYS A 47 3.46 9.22 13.75
C LYS A 47 2.48 9.08 14.91
N ASN A 48 1.38 9.86 14.90
CA ASN A 48 0.41 9.88 15.99
C ASN A 48 -0.38 8.57 16.14
N ASN A 49 -0.47 7.78 15.08
CA ASN A 49 -1.19 6.51 15.07
C ASN A 49 -0.27 5.27 15.13
N ASN A 50 1.03 5.46 15.27
CA ASN A 50 2.02 4.39 15.17
C ASN A 50 1.87 3.60 13.86
N PHE A 51 1.68 4.31 12.75
CA PHE A 51 1.63 3.74 11.40
C PHE A 51 2.99 3.89 10.70
N VAL A 52 3.29 2.95 9.84
CA VAL A 52 4.50 2.99 8.99
C VAL A 52 4.08 3.12 7.54
N ASN A 53 4.61 4.14 6.86
CA ASN A 53 4.43 4.29 5.43
C ASN A 53 5.55 3.55 4.69
N CYS A 54 5.15 2.60 3.85
CA CYS A 54 5.99 1.86 2.92
C CYS A 54 5.58 2.11 1.47
N GLY A 55 5.02 3.28 1.16
CA GLY A 55 4.82 3.75 -0.21
C GLY A 55 6.15 3.97 -0.91
N LYS A 56 6.22 3.69 -2.21
CA LYS A 56 7.38 4.01 -3.06
C LYS A 56 6.94 4.49 -4.43
N SER A 57 7.33 5.71 -4.77
CA SER A 57 6.99 6.34 -6.03
C SER A 57 7.42 5.52 -7.24
N GLY A 58 6.51 5.40 -8.21
CA GLY A 58 6.76 4.72 -9.49
C GLY A 58 6.73 3.19 -9.45
N GLU A 59 6.55 2.56 -8.28
CA GLU A 59 6.57 1.10 -8.19
C GLU A 59 5.30 0.46 -8.77
N VAL A 60 5.51 -0.63 -9.48
CA VAL A 60 4.46 -1.57 -9.93
C VAL A 60 4.24 -2.66 -8.89
N THR A 61 3.09 -3.35 -8.95
CA THR A 61 2.72 -4.37 -7.98
C THR A 61 3.73 -5.51 -7.84
N ALA A 62 4.47 -5.86 -8.89
CA ALA A 62 5.54 -6.88 -8.82
C ALA A 62 6.70 -6.44 -7.91
N GLN A 63 7.07 -5.16 -7.93
CA GLN A 63 8.11 -4.60 -7.06
C GLN A 63 7.62 -4.53 -5.60
N MET A 64 6.33 -4.21 -5.39
CA MET A 64 5.71 -4.29 -4.06
C MET A 64 5.81 -5.70 -3.47
N VAL A 65 5.49 -6.75 -4.24
CA VAL A 65 5.65 -8.16 -3.82
C VAL A 65 7.11 -8.46 -3.43
N ALA A 66 8.08 -8.02 -4.23
CA ALA A 66 9.49 -8.32 -4.00
C ALA A 66 10.04 -7.78 -2.66
N ARG A 67 9.47 -6.68 -2.16
CA ARG A 67 9.89 -6.08 -0.88
C ARG A 67 8.91 -6.33 0.28
N PHE A 68 7.83 -7.06 0.04
CA PHE A 68 6.75 -7.24 1.01
C PHE A 68 7.22 -7.91 2.31
N GLN A 69 8.13 -8.88 2.21
CA GLN A 69 8.73 -9.53 3.38
C GLN A 69 9.38 -8.49 4.30
N ARG A 70 10.36 -7.76 3.80
CA ARG A 70 11.13 -6.77 4.57
C ARG A 70 10.28 -5.61 5.06
N ASP A 71 9.38 -5.10 4.22
CA ASP A 71 8.68 -3.84 4.49
C ASP A 71 7.37 -4.04 5.27
N VAL A 72 6.83 -5.27 5.28
CA VAL A 72 5.58 -5.59 6.00
C VAL A 72 5.80 -6.70 7.02
N ILE A 73 6.20 -7.89 6.57
CA ILE A 73 6.22 -9.09 7.42
C ILE A 73 7.23 -8.93 8.58
N ASP A 74 8.45 -8.50 8.28
CA ASP A 74 9.52 -8.36 9.28
C ASP A 74 9.23 -7.25 10.32
N ARG A 75 8.22 -6.39 10.05
CA ARG A 75 7.74 -5.37 10.99
C ARG A 75 6.66 -5.87 11.92
N ASN A 76 6.07 -7.02 11.61
CA ASN A 76 5.02 -7.67 12.38
C ASN A 76 3.87 -6.71 12.80
N PRO A 77 3.20 -6.01 11.87
CA PRO A 77 2.13 -5.07 12.19
C PRO A 77 0.83 -5.81 12.53
N ASP A 78 -0.12 -5.10 13.17
CA ASP A 78 -1.47 -5.62 13.35
C ASP A 78 -2.19 -5.77 12.01
N CYS A 79 -1.98 -4.80 11.09
CA CYS A 79 -2.58 -4.87 9.75
C CYS A 79 -1.70 -4.23 8.67
N VAL A 80 -1.98 -4.60 7.42
CA VAL A 80 -1.41 -3.97 6.23
C VAL A 80 -2.51 -3.40 5.34
N ILE A 81 -2.34 -2.14 4.92
CA ILE A 81 -3.21 -1.47 3.95
C ILE A 81 -2.50 -1.50 2.60
N ILE A 82 -3.10 -2.18 1.62
CA ILE A 82 -2.50 -2.40 0.29
C ILE A 82 -3.23 -1.53 -0.74
N CYS A 83 -2.50 -0.58 -1.33
CA CYS A 83 -2.97 0.26 -2.44
C CYS A 83 -1.91 0.29 -3.54
N GLY A 84 -2.21 -0.25 -4.72
CA GLY A 84 -1.28 -0.26 -5.84
C GLY A 84 -1.91 -0.76 -7.12
N GLY A 85 -1.20 -0.53 -8.22
CA GLY A 85 -1.64 -0.89 -9.56
C GLY A 85 -1.76 0.29 -10.52
N THR A 86 -1.68 1.52 -10.03
CA THR A 86 -1.63 2.73 -10.86
C THR A 86 -0.49 2.66 -11.88
N ASN A 87 0.71 2.33 -11.42
CA ASN A 87 1.91 2.25 -12.26
C ASN A 87 1.93 1.03 -13.19
N ASP A 88 1.24 -0.06 -12.81
CA ASP A 88 1.02 -1.20 -13.72
C ASP A 88 0.11 -0.78 -14.89
N ILE A 89 -1.00 -0.07 -14.59
CA ILE A 89 -1.92 0.45 -15.61
C ILE A 89 -1.24 1.50 -16.48
N ALA A 90 -0.42 2.37 -15.88
CA ALA A 90 0.41 3.35 -16.59
C ALA A 90 1.56 2.71 -17.40
N GLN A 91 1.75 1.40 -17.31
CA GLN A 91 2.81 0.65 -18.00
C GLN A 91 4.22 1.18 -17.71
N ASN A 92 4.50 1.64 -16.47
CA ASN A 92 5.80 2.21 -16.10
C ASN A 92 6.97 1.21 -16.24
N LYS A 93 6.69 -0.07 -16.22
CA LYS A 93 7.64 -1.19 -16.44
C LYS A 93 7.17 -2.11 -17.60
N GLY A 94 6.49 -1.53 -18.58
CA GLY A 94 5.88 -2.26 -19.68
C GLY A 94 4.47 -2.75 -19.38
N TYR A 95 3.83 -3.35 -20.38
CA TYR A 95 2.45 -3.83 -20.28
C TYR A 95 2.29 -4.96 -19.26
N VAL A 96 1.34 -4.79 -18.34
CA VAL A 96 0.99 -5.79 -17.32
C VAL A 96 -0.51 -6.12 -17.43
N PRO A 97 -0.88 -7.36 -17.77
CA PRO A 97 -2.29 -7.73 -17.82
C PRO A 97 -2.94 -7.71 -16.43
N ASN A 98 -4.22 -7.31 -16.35
CA ASN A 98 -4.97 -7.22 -15.09
C ASN A 98 -4.93 -8.50 -14.23
N ARG A 99 -4.83 -9.69 -14.87
CA ARG A 99 -4.69 -10.97 -14.15
C ARG A 99 -3.41 -11.03 -13.33
N LEU A 100 -2.33 -10.42 -13.82
CA LEU A 100 -1.04 -10.42 -13.13
C LEU A 100 -1.02 -9.38 -12.00
N ILE A 101 -1.58 -8.20 -12.21
CA ILE A 101 -1.80 -7.21 -11.14
C ILE A 101 -2.57 -7.85 -9.98
N MET A 102 -3.68 -8.52 -10.31
CA MET A 102 -4.51 -9.19 -9.31
C MET A 102 -3.79 -10.38 -8.64
N LYS A 103 -2.93 -11.11 -9.37
CA LYS A 103 -2.08 -12.15 -8.80
C LYS A 103 -1.12 -11.56 -7.76
N ASN A 104 -0.49 -10.44 -8.06
CA ASN A 104 0.45 -9.77 -7.13
C ASN A 104 -0.27 -9.30 -5.85
N ILE A 105 -1.46 -8.68 -5.97
CA ILE A 105 -2.28 -8.30 -4.82
C ILE A 105 -2.63 -9.53 -3.97
N LYS A 106 -3.07 -10.61 -4.59
CA LYS A 106 -3.38 -11.87 -3.88
C LYS A 106 -2.15 -12.49 -3.22
N THR A 107 -0.99 -12.39 -3.85
CA THR A 107 0.27 -12.88 -3.27
C THR A 107 0.61 -12.11 -1.99
N MET A 108 0.57 -10.78 -2.00
CA MET A 108 0.79 -9.95 -0.81
C MET A 108 -0.24 -10.26 0.29
N THR A 109 -1.52 -10.40 -0.09
CA THR A 109 -2.58 -10.81 0.84
C THR A 109 -2.25 -12.14 1.51
N LYS A 110 -1.91 -13.16 0.73
CA LYS A 110 -1.56 -14.49 1.27
C LYS A 110 -0.33 -14.44 2.18
N MET A 111 0.70 -13.68 1.80
CA MET A 111 1.89 -13.51 2.66
C MET A 111 1.53 -12.90 4.02
N ALA A 112 0.72 -11.85 4.03
CA ALA A 112 0.28 -11.22 5.28
C ALA A 112 -0.52 -12.20 6.17
N GLU A 113 -1.48 -12.91 5.59
CA GLU A 113 -2.33 -13.87 6.30
C GLU A 113 -1.57 -15.05 6.90
N GLN A 114 -0.54 -15.53 6.21
CA GLN A 114 0.35 -16.57 6.74
C GLN A 114 1.11 -16.14 8.00
N HIS A 115 1.17 -14.84 8.28
CA HIS A 115 1.81 -14.24 9.45
C HIS A 115 0.80 -13.58 10.41
N ASN A 116 -0.49 -13.91 10.28
CA ASN A 116 -1.58 -13.37 11.10
C ASN A 116 -1.72 -11.84 11.02
N ILE A 117 -1.28 -11.22 9.93
CA ILE A 117 -1.41 -9.79 9.67
C ILE A 117 -2.75 -9.56 8.96
N GLU A 118 -3.61 -8.70 9.53
CA GLU A 118 -4.87 -8.35 8.91
C GLU A 118 -4.65 -7.58 7.60
N VAL A 119 -5.44 -7.87 6.56
CA VAL A 119 -5.30 -7.22 5.25
C VAL A 119 -6.48 -6.31 4.97
N ILE A 120 -6.17 -5.06 4.64
CA ILE A 120 -7.10 -4.06 4.16
C ILE A 120 -6.74 -3.74 2.71
N LEU A 121 -7.66 -4.01 1.78
CA LEU A 121 -7.45 -3.74 0.36
C LEU A 121 -8.07 -2.40 -0.02
N CYS A 122 -7.38 -1.64 -0.88
CA CYS A 122 -7.88 -0.36 -1.37
C CYS A 122 -8.15 -0.39 -2.87
N THR A 123 -9.10 0.43 -3.32
CA THR A 123 -9.23 0.74 -4.75
C THR A 123 -8.04 1.58 -5.21
N ILE A 124 -7.68 1.42 -6.49
CA ILE A 124 -6.82 2.36 -7.21
C ILE A 124 -7.58 3.68 -7.37
N LEU A 125 -6.91 4.79 -7.13
CA LEU A 125 -7.50 6.12 -7.23
C LEU A 125 -7.93 6.44 -8.67
N PRO A 126 -8.90 7.35 -8.85
CA PRO A 126 -9.33 7.76 -10.19
C PRO A 126 -8.22 8.56 -10.88
N ALA A 127 -8.05 8.36 -12.18
CA ALA A 127 -7.22 9.19 -13.05
C ALA A 127 -7.82 9.19 -14.46
N ALA A 128 -7.93 10.37 -15.10
CA ALA A 128 -8.38 10.46 -16.49
C ALA A 128 -7.24 10.33 -17.48
N ARG A 129 -6.02 10.63 -17.05
CA ARG A 129 -4.80 10.53 -17.83
C ARG A 129 -3.61 10.36 -16.91
N TYR A 130 -2.50 9.91 -17.45
CA TYR A 130 -1.20 9.96 -16.79
C TYR A 130 -0.33 11.01 -17.52
N PRO A 131 0.08 12.13 -16.88
CA PRO A 131 0.90 13.17 -17.56
C PRO A 131 2.18 12.63 -18.18
N TRP A 132 2.77 11.58 -17.58
CA TRP A 132 4.02 10.95 -18.05
C TRP A 132 3.77 9.78 -19.04
N ARG A 133 2.51 9.45 -19.32
CA ARG A 133 2.07 8.40 -20.26
C ARG A 133 0.78 8.82 -20.97
N PRO A 134 0.84 9.90 -21.78
CA PRO A 134 -0.36 10.50 -22.37
C PRO A 134 -1.10 9.57 -23.34
N GLU A 135 -0.43 8.54 -23.85
CA GLU A 135 -0.98 7.52 -24.73
C GLU A 135 -1.86 6.48 -24.00
N ILE A 136 -1.84 6.46 -22.67
CA ILE A 136 -2.60 5.48 -21.87
C ILE A 136 -3.92 6.11 -21.41
N GLU A 137 -5.03 5.45 -21.72
CA GLU A 137 -6.37 5.80 -21.24
C GLU A 137 -6.71 5.00 -19.96
N PRO A 138 -6.55 5.56 -18.75
CA PRO A 138 -6.60 4.77 -17.52
C PRO A 138 -8.00 4.52 -16.98
N VAL A 139 -9.03 5.30 -17.32
CA VAL A 139 -10.36 5.25 -16.69
C VAL A 139 -10.98 3.85 -16.71
N LYS A 140 -11.05 3.23 -17.89
CA LYS A 140 -11.63 1.88 -18.04
C LYS A 140 -10.78 0.80 -17.37
N PRO A 141 -9.44 0.76 -17.54
CA PRO A 141 -8.56 -0.14 -16.80
C PRO A 141 -8.69 -0.03 -15.28
N ILE A 142 -8.67 1.19 -14.72
CA ILE A 142 -8.84 1.43 -13.27
C ILE A 142 -10.18 0.87 -12.79
N ARG A 143 -11.28 1.23 -13.42
CA ARG A 143 -12.61 0.74 -13.05
C ARG A 143 -12.69 -0.80 -13.09
N ASN A 144 -12.09 -1.41 -14.12
CA ASN A 144 -12.05 -2.86 -14.24
C ASN A 144 -11.24 -3.51 -13.11
N MET A 145 -10.09 -2.93 -12.77
CA MET A 145 -9.24 -3.44 -11.69
C MET A 145 -9.92 -3.28 -10.33
N ASN A 146 -10.51 -2.12 -10.06
CA ASN A 146 -11.23 -1.86 -8.82
C ASN A 146 -12.40 -2.82 -8.60
N ARG A 147 -13.17 -3.15 -9.65
CA ARG A 147 -14.21 -4.19 -9.57
C ARG A 147 -13.63 -5.57 -9.20
N ARG A 148 -12.43 -5.91 -9.67
CA ARG A 148 -11.77 -7.18 -9.33
C ARG A 148 -11.29 -7.18 -7.88
N ILE A 149 -10.69 -6.08 -7.41
CA ILE A 149 -10.25 -5.92 -6.04
C ILE A 149 -11.44 -6.00 -5.08
N ALA A 150 -12.51 -5.22 -5.34
CA ALA A 150 -13.71 -5.21 -4.52
C ALA A 150 -14.39 -6.59 -4.45
N ARG A 151 -14.50 -7.27 -5.60
CA ARG A 151 -15.05 -8.64 -5.64
C ARG A 151 -14.21 -9.63 -4.85
N PHE A 152 -12.89 -9.54 -4.95
CA PHE A 152 -11.97 -10.38 -4.18
C PHE A 152 -12.08 -10.11 -2.68
N ALA A 153 -12.09 -8.84 -2.27
CA ALA A 153 -12.27 -8.46 -0.87
C ALA A 153 -13.60 -9.00 -0.31
N LYS A 154 -14.70 -8.77 -1.02
CA LYS A 154 -16.03 -9.27 -0.62
C LYS A 154 -16.09 -10.79 -0.50
N HIS A 155 -15.59 -11.53 -1.50
CA HIS A 155 -15.66 -12.98 -1.54
C HIS A 155 -14.84 -13.63 -0.40
N HIS A 156 -13.77 -12.99 0.02
CA HIS A 156 -12.87 -13.49 1.06
C HIS A 156 -13.04 -12.76 2.41
N HIS A 157 -14.12 -11.99 2.59
CA HIS A 157 -14.44 -11.25 3.81
C HIS A 157 -13.31 -10.35 4.31
N ARG A 158 -12.54 -9.72 3.37
CA ARG A 158 -11.46 -8.79 3.69
C ARG A 158 -12.00 -7.39 3.91
N LYS A 159 -11.37 -6.64 4.81
CA LYS A 159 -11.61 -5.20 4.94
C LYS A 159 -11.26 -4.51 3.63
N PHE A 160 -12.02 -3.46 3.31
CA PHE A 160 -11.92 -2.78 2.02
C PHE A 160 -12.14 -1.29 2.18
N ILE A 161 -11.28 -0.48 1.56
CA ILE A 161 -11.41 0.97 1.50
C ILE A 161 -11.61 1.38 0.05
N ASP A 162 -12.71 2.04 -0.22
CA ASP A 162 -12.99 2.62 -1.54
C ASP A 162 -12.51 4.06 -1.60
N PHE A 163 -11.30 4.27 -2.09
CA PHE A 163 -10.79 5.60 -2.43
C PHE A 163 -11.32 6.13 -3.76
N TYR A 164 -11.76 5.24 -4.66
CA TYR A 164 -12.19 5.65 -6.00
C TYR A 164 -13.47 6.44 -5.99
N THR A 165 -14.52 5.90 -5.39
CA THR A 165 -15.87 6.49 -5.47
C THR A 165 -15.94 7.91 -4.92
N PRO A 166 -15.42 8.23 -3.71
CA PRO A 166 -15.52 9.58 -3.17
C PRO A 166 -14.63 10.60 -3.89
N LEU A 167 -13.56 10.15 -4.58
CA LEU A 167 -12.59 11.04 -5.22
C LEU A 167 -12.83 11.20 -6.73
N ALA A 168 -13.67 10.35 -7.34
CA ALA A 168 -13.90 10.38 -8.77
C ALA A 168 -14.95 11.42 -9.19
N THR A 169 -14.69 12.08 -10.31
CA THR A 169 -15.76 12.77 -11.06
C THR A 169 -16.65 11.73 -11.76
N LYS A 170 -17.81 12.18 -12.30
CA LYS A 170 -18.71 11.33 -13.12
C LYS A 170 -17.99 10.67 -14.31
N HIS A 171 -16.94 11.30 -14.82
CA HIS A 171 -16.14 10.80 -15.94
C HIS A 171 -14.99 9.89 -15.52
N GLY A 172 -14.72 9.74 -14.21
CA GLY A 172 -13.67 8.87 -13.67
C GLY A 172 -12.30 9.56 -13.55
N ALA A 173 -12.26 10.88 -13.66
CA ALA A 173 -11.10 11.69 -13.31
C ALA A 173 -11.02 11.89 -11.79
N LEU A 174 -9.82 12.12 -11.27
CA LEU A 174 -9.66 12.68 -9.93
C LEU A 174 -10.20 14.12 -9.92
N GLN A 175 -10.91 14.50 -8.85
CA GLN A 175 -11.51 15.83 -8.74
C GLN A 175 -10.43 16.90 -8.71
N THR A 176 -10.58 17.94 -9.54
CA THR A 176 -9.58 18.99 -9.75
C THR A 176 -9.07 19.67 -8.47
N PRO A 177 -9.92 20.00 -7.45
CA PRO A 177 -9.42 20.63 -6.23
C PRO A 177 -8.47 19.74 -5.41
N LEU A 178 -8.49 18.42 -5.65
CA LEU A 178 -7.74 17.43 -4.86
C LEU A 178 -6.35 17.12 -5.45
N SER A 179 -6.07 17.57 -6.67
CA SER A 179 -4.83 17.18 -7.35
C SER A 179 -4.37 18.22 -8.38
N LYS A 180 -3.07 18.45 -8.43
CA LYS A 180 -2.45 19.34 -9.43
C LYS A 180 -2.19 18.63 -10.77
N ASP A 181 -1.92 17.34 -10.74
CA ASP A 181 -1.56 16.55 -11.93
C ASP A 181 -2.67 15.59 -12.38
N GLY A 182 -3.76 15.49 -11.61
CA GLY A 182 -4.89 14.61 -11.88
C GLY A 182 -4.68 13.15 -11.47
N VAL A 183 -3.62 12.86 -10.70
CA VAL A 183 -3.26 11.51 -10.24
C VAL A 183 -2.98 11.46 -8.74
N HIS A 184 -2.18 12.40 -8.23
CA HIS A 184 -1.77 12.48 -6.84
C HIS A 184 -2.64 13.50 -6.10
N PRO A 185 -3.44 13.09 -5.11
CA PRO A 185 -4.25 14.00 -4.29
C PRO A 185 -3.38 14.83 -3.32
#